data_14b97ae2aeeb85c3ba4654b350371d01
#
_entry.id   14b97ae2aeeb85c3ba4654b350371d01
#
_cell.length_a   1.000
_cell.length_b   1.000
_cell.length_c   1.000
_cell.angle_alpha   90.00
_cell.angle_beta   90.00
_cell.angle_gamma   90.00
#
_symmetry.space_group_name_H-M   'P 1'
#
loop_
_entity.id
_entity.type
_entity.pdbx_description
1 polymer ?
#
loop_
_entity_poly.entity_id
_entity_poly.type
_entity_poly.pdbx_seq_one_letter_code
_entity_poly.pdbx_strand_id
1 'polypeptide(L)'
;MLFRSSRGEIVALDPVRQRCTIAFGGLRAEIDYGEVVAIVGRAKSSPALTSRPSPPPGATARLDLRGARVEDALVTLEARIDAVLLSGGDRLEIIHGVGTGALRDAVRRRLRELREVREVRDAEAPGRDGVTIALL
;
A
#
# COMPACT_ATOMS: atom_id res chain seq x y z
N MET A 1 4.85 -40.83 8.78
CA MET A 1 3.88 -39.96 9.50
C MET A 1 3.26 -38.97 8.55
N LEU A 2 1.99 -39.11 8.32
CA LEU A 2 1.24 -38.19 7.48
C LEU A 2 0.94 -36.92 8.30
N PHE A 3 1.71 -35.85 8.08
CA PHE A 3 1.33 -34.53 8.54
C PHE A 3 0.16 -34.04 7.69
N ARG A 4 -1.03 -34.06 8.25
CA ARG A 4 -2.15 -33.32 7.70
C ARG A 4 -1.71 -31.85 7.63
N SER A 5 -1.96 -31.21 6.52
CA SER A 5 -1.70 -29.78 6.30
C SER A 5 -2.42 -28.95 7.35
N SER A 6 -1.74 -28.73 8.46
CA SER A 6 -2.21 -27.83 9.51
C SER A 6 -1.60 -26.46 9.24
N ARG A 7 -2.42 -25.43 9.19
CA ARG A 7 -1.95 -24.05 9.12
C ARG A 7 -1.42 -23.66 10.49
N GLY A 8 -0.11 -23.41 10.56
CA GLY A 8 0.55 -22.88 11.74
C GLY A 8 1.03 -21.47 11.49
N GLU A 9 1.15 -20.67 12.53
CA GLU A 9 1.71 -19.32 12.48
C GLU A 9 3.21 -19.38 12.81
N ILE A 10 4.06 -18.79 11.98
CA ILE A 10 5.50 -18.68 12.24
C ILE A 10 5.72 -17.59 13.30
N VAL A 11 6.20 -18.00 14.47
CA VAL A 11 6.41 -17.11 15.62
C VAL A 11 7.83 -16.62 15.70
N ALA A 12 8.81 -17.40 15.28
CA ALA A 12 10.21 -17.05 15.30
C ALA A 12 10.97 -17.70 14.14
N LEU A 13 11.97 -17.01 13.64
CA LEU A 13 12.84 -17.41 12.54
C LEU A 13 14.28 -17.30 13.01
N ASP A 14 15.03 -18.41 12.97
CA ASP A 14 16.47 -18.44 13.24
C ASP A 14 17.22 -18.72 11.92
N PRO A 15 17.74 -17.69 11.24
CA PRO A 15 18.42 -17.85 9.97
C PRO A 15 19.79 -18.53 10.10
N VAL A 16 20.38 -18.52 11.29
CA VAL A 16 21.70 -19.12 11.53
C VAL A 16 21.61 -20.63 11.65
N ARG A 17 20.53 -21.12 12.26
CA ARG A 17 20.27 -22.55 12.47
C ARG A 17 19.34 -23.18 11.45
N GLN A 18 18.86 -22.39 10.49
CA GLN A 18 17.88 -22.81 9.48
C GLN A 18 16.62 -23.45 10.09
N ARG A 19 16.16 -22.92 11.23
CA ARG A 19 14.99 -23.40 11.94
C ARG A 19 13.92 -22.32 12.06
N CYS A 20 12.67 -22.74 11.99
CA CYS A 20 11.53 -21.88 12.27
C CYS A 20 10.65 -22.49 13.37
N THR A 21 10.12 -21.65 14.23
CA THR A 21 9.16 -22.05 15.25
C THR A 21 7.76 -21.74 14.76
N ILE A 22 6.93 -22.78 14.66
CA ILE A 22 5.54 -22.67 14.23
C ILE A 22 4.63 -22.94 15.42
N ALA A 23 3.61 -22.11 15.58
CA ALA A 23 2.58 -22.29 16.59
C ALA A 23 1.28 -22.81 15.96
N PHE A 24 0.74 -23.89 16.52
CA PHE A 24 -0.55 -24.45 16.17
C PHE A 24 -1.42 -24.53 17.42
N GLY A 25 -2.53 -23.83 17.47
CA GLY A 25 -3.54 -24.05 18.50
C GLY A 25 -3.02 -24.10 19.94
N GLY A 26 -1.98 -23.32 20.27
CA GLY A 26 -1.37 -23.29 21.59
C GLY A 26 -0.11 -24.16 21.77
N LEU A 27 0.25 -24.96 20.80
CA LEU A 27 1.49 -25.73 20.76
C LEU A 27 2.53 -25.02 19.88
N ARG A 28 3.81 -25.08 20.30
CA ARG A 28 4.95 -24.56 19.52
C ARG A 28 5.82 -25.72 19.07
N ALA A 29 6.14 -25.78 17.80
CA ALA A 29 7.05 -26.76 17.22
C ALA A 29 8.18 -26.07 16.47
N GLU A 30 9.40 -26.52 16.65
CA GLU A 30 10.55 -26.11 15.82
C GLU A 30 10.65 -27.05 14.63
N ILE A 31 10.69 -26.51 13.43
CA ILE A 31 10.87 -27.27 12.19
C ILE A 31 12.04 -26.70 11.39
N ASP A 32 12.71 -27.57 10.66
CA ASP A 32 13.77 -27.20 9.74
C ASP A 32 13.19 -26.60 8.46
N TYR A 33 13.84 -25.61 7.85
CA TYR A 33 13.37 -25.01 6.59
C TYR A 33 13.18 -26.02 5.44
N GLY A 34 13.90 -27.12 5.49
CA GLY A 34 13.78 -28.19 4.50
C GLY A 34 12.43 -28.92 4.49
N GLU A 35 11.67 -28.85 5.57
CA GLU A 35 10.35 -29.49 5.70
C GLU A 35 9.18 -28.56 5.39
N VAL A 36 9.45 -27.27 5.15
CA VAL A 36 8.41 -26.29 4.83
C VAL A 36 8.10 -26.34 3.35
N VAL A 37 7.07 -27.06 2.98
CA VAL A 37 6.69 -27.29 1.58
C VAL A 37 6.05 -26.07 0.92
N ALA A 38 5.44 -25.18 1.68
CA ALA A 38 4.90 -23.93 1.17
C ALA A 38 4.72 -22.92 2.31
N ILE A 39 5.37 -21.81 2.21
CA ILE A 39 5.00 -20.63 2.98
C ILE A 39 3.87 -19.95 2.22
N VAL A 40 2.64 -20.29 2.56
CA VAL A 40 1.48 -19.47 2.19
C VAL A 40 1.54 -18.27 3.13
N GLY A 41 2.55 -17.42 2.91
CA GLY A 41 2.87 -16.37 3.82
C GLY A 41 2.33 -15.07 3.31
N ARG A 42 1.61 -14.45 4.14
CA ARG A 42 1.88 -13.03 4.37
C ARG A 42 3.35 -12.92 4.76
N ALA A 43 4.18 -12.40 3.88
CA ALA A 43 5.48 -11.92 4.25
C ALA A 43 5.31 -10.81 5.29
N LYS A 44 5.39 -11.17 6.55
CA LYS A 44 5.69 -10.22 7.61
C LYS A 44 7.19 -10.02 7.63
N SER A 45 7.70 -9.38 6.62
CA SER A 45 9.03 -8.83 6.64
C SER A 45 8.99 -7.48 5.96
N SER A 46 8.46 -6.56 6.68
CA SER A 46 8.85 -5.16 6.61
C SER A 46 8.47 -4.55 7.94
N PRO A 47 9.41 -3.97 8.66
CA PRO A 47 9.05 -3.16 9.80
C PRO A 47 8.19 -2.03 9.27
N ALA A 48 6.98 -1.97 9.75
CA ALA A 48 6.08 -0.83 9.65
C ALA A 48 5.80 -0.28 8.23
N LEU A 49 5.34 -1.13 7.33
CA LEU A 49 4.19 -0.72 6.57
C LEU A 49 3.00 -1.22 7.38
N THR A 50 2.49 -0.35 8.22
CA THR A 50 1.14 -0.49 8.71
C THR A 50 0.31 -0.87 7.51
N SER A 51 -0.10 -2.12 7.43
CA SER A 51 -1.16 -2.53 6.54
C SER A 51 -2.39 -1.75 7.00
N ARG A 52 -2.50 -0.53 6.49
CA ARG A 52 -3.78 0.15 6.55
C ARG A 52 -4.76 -0.82 5.95
N PRO A 53 -5.83 -1.15 6.65
CA PRO A 53 -6.89 -1.94 6.06
C PRO A 53 -7.20 -1.33 4.71
N SER A 54 -7.28 -2.15 3.66
CA SER A 54 -7.72 -1.67 2.35
C SER A 54 -9.03 -0.93 2.58
N PRO A 55 -9.12 0.33 2.19
CA PRO A 55 -10.35 1.07 2.41
C PRO A 55 -11.48 0.29 1.75
N PRO A 56 -12.67 0.27 2.35
CA PRO A 56 -13.83 -0.37 1.76
C PRO A 56 -14.07 0.20 0.37
N PRO A 57 -14.64 -0.58 -0.58
CA PRO A 57 -14.99 -0.10 -1.91
C PRO A 57 -15.82 1.18 -1.78
N GLY A 58 -15.39 2.25 -2.47
CA GLY A 58 -15.96 3.60 -2.33
C GLY A 58 -15.25 4.49 -1.30
N ALA A 59 -14.27 3.98 -0.55
CA ALA A 59 -13.48 4.82 0.33
C ALA A 59 -12.49 5.67 -0.46
N THR A 60 -12.44 6.95 -0.12
CA THR A 60 -11.47 7.89 -0.70
C THR A 60 -10.06 7.50 -0.29
N ALA A 61 -9.25 7.07 -1.24
CA ALA A 61 -7.82 6.87 -1.02
C ALA A 61 -7.13 8.23 -0.90
N ARG A 62 -6.06 8.29 -0.10
CA ARG A 62 -5.32 9.52 0.13
C ARG A 62 -3.83 9.31 -0.16
N LEU A 63 -3.22 10.28 -0.82
CA LEU A 63 -1.80 10.33 -1.13
C LEU A 63 -1.20 11.67 -0.71
N ASP A 64 -0.19 11.65 0.13
CA ASP A 64 0.54 12.84 0.57
C ASP A 64 1.87 12.94 -0.20
N LEU A 65 2.02 14.01 -0.98
CA LEU A 65 3.20 14.31 -1.80
C LEU A 65 3.96 15.55 -1.31
N ARG A 66 3.60 16.09 -0.16
CA ARG A 66 4.25 17.29 0.37
C ARG A 66 5.74 17.04 0.60
N GLY A 67 6.56 17.99 0.16
CA GLY A 67 8.01 17.90 0.27
C GLY A 67 8.69 16.94 -0.72
N ALA A 68 7.94 16.25 -1.55
CA ALA A 68 8.50 15.40 -2.61
C ALA A 68 8.99 16.25 -3.79
N ARG A 69 9.99 15.74 -4.50
CA ARG A 69 10.38 16.30 -5.79
C ARG A 69 9.31 15.98 -6.83
N VAL A 70 9.14 16.84 -7.82
CA VAL A 70 8.12 16.66 -8.86
C VAL A 70 8.24 15.30 -9.53
N GLU A 71 9.44 14.88 -9.88
CA GLU A 71 9.69 13.61 -10.56
C GLU A 71 9.29 12.40 -9.69
N ASP A 72 9.72 12.38 -8.43
CA ASP A 72 9.39 11.32 -7.48
C ASP A 72 7.89 11.30 -7.17
N ALA A 73 7.30 12.47 -7.07
CA ALA A 73 5.87 12.62 -6.83
C ALA A 73 5.02 12.03 -7.96
N LEU A 74 5.42 12.23 -9.22
CA LEU A 74 4.70 11.69 -10.37
C LEU A 74 4.76 10.17 -10.43
N VAL A 75 5.91 9.57 -10.16
CA VAL A 75 6.07 8.11 -10.07
C VAL A 75 5.19 7.53 -8.95
N THR A 76 5.22 8.15 -7.78
CA THR A 76 4.40 7.74 -6.63
C THR A 76 2.91 7.89 -6.91
N LEU A 77 2.51 8.94 -7.62
CA LEU A 77 1.14 9.20 -8.04
C LEU A 77 0.60 8.09 -8.94
N GLU A 78 1.35 7.72 -9.98
CA GLU A 78 0.96 6.66 -10.92
C GLU A 78 0.80 5.31 -10.22
N ALA A 79 1.80 4.92 -9.43
CA ALA A 79 1.73 3.70 -8.65
C ALA A 79 0.53 3.67 -7.67
N ARG A 80 0.15 4.83 -7.13
CA ARG A 80 -1.00 4.94 -6.24
C ARG A 80 -2.32 4.84 -6.97
N ILE A 81 -2.43 5.42 -8.16
CA ILE A 81 -3.61 5.31 -9.03
C ILE A 81 -3.84 3.84 -9.38
N ASP A 82 -2.81 3.13 -9.83
CA ASP A 82 -2.89 1.70 -10.13
C ASP A 82 -3.37 0.89 -8.92
N ALA A 83 -2.82 1.15 -7.74
CA ALA A 83 -3.22 0.48 -6.51
C ALA A 83 -4.69 0.75 -6.14
N VAL A 84 -5.16 1.97 -6.34
CA VAL A 84 -6.57 2.34 -6.07
C VAL A 84 -7.51 1.63 -7.03
N LEU A 85 -7.19 1.60 -8.31
CA LEU A 85 -7.96 0.90 -9.33
C LEU A 85 -8.03 -0.60 -9.08
N LEU A 86 -6.90 -1.23 -8.74
CA LEU A 86 -6.83 -2.65 -8.39
C LEU A 86 -7.66 -2.99 -7.15
N SER A 87 -7.81 -2.06 -6.22
CA SER A 87 -8.66 -2.23 -5.03
C SER A 87 -10.14 -1.91 -5.27
N GLY A 88 -10.52 -1.49 -6.48
CA GLY A 88 -11.88 -1.07 -6.83
C GLY A 88 -12.26 0.32 -6.32
N GLY A 89 -11.28 1.15 -6.00
CA GLY A 89 -11.49 2.55 -5.63
C GLY A 89 -11.75 3.42 -6.85
N ASP A 90 -12.53 4.47 -6.67
CA ASP A 90 -12.93 5.41 -7.73
C ASP A 90 -12.48 6.85 -7.46
N ARG A 91 -11.81 7.08 -6.33
CA ARG A 91 -11.43 8.41 -5.89
C ARG A 91 -10.09 8.43 -5.16
N LEU A 92 -9.22 9.36 -5.55
CA LEU A 92 -7.94 9.61 -4.92
C LEU A 92 -7.81 11.08 -4.51
N GLU A 93 -7.53 11.33 -3.24
CA GLU A 93 -7.23 12.65 -2.68
C GLU A 93 -5.71 12.82 -2.62
N ILE A 94 -5.17 13.83 -3.32
CA ILE A 94 -3.74 14.07 -3.47
C ILE A 94 -3.39 15.36 -2.74
N ILE A 95 -2.54 15.26 -1.73
CA ILE A 95 -2.06 16.39 -0.93
C ILE A 95 -0.68 16.80 -1.44
N HIS A 96 -0.62 17.88 -2.21
CA HIS A 96 0.64 18.41 -2.76
C HIS A 96 1.17 19.64 -2.01
N GLY A 97 0.38 20.20 -1.11
CA GLY A 97 0.73 21.40 -0.37
C GLY A 97 0.50 22.68 -1.17
N VAL A 98 0.66 23.81 -0.49
CA VAL A 98 0.38 25.15 -1.05
C VAL A 98 1.60 25.77 -1.73
N GLY A 99 2.81 25.43 -1.37
CA GLY A 99 4.13 25.89 -1.86
C GLY A 99 4.15 26.82 -3.08
N THR A 100 5.11 26.62 -3.98
CA THR A 100 5.24 27.41 -5.23
C THR A 100 4.18 27.07 -6.29
N GLY A 101 3.38 26.03 -6.08
CA GLY A 101 2.42 25.52 -7.05
C GLY A 101 3.00 24.60 -8.11
N ALA A 102 4.32 24.45 -8.19
CA ALA A 102 4.97 23.61 -9.20
C ALA A 102 4.54 22.13 -9.11
N LEU A 103 4.48 21.61 -7.90
CA LEU A 103 4.03 20.23 -7.65
C LEU A 103 2.54 20.06 -7.99
N ARG A 104 1.70 21.02 -7.60
CA ARG A 104 0.29 21.04 -7.95
C ARG A 104 0.07 21.00 -9.46
N ASP A 105 0.76 21.86 -10.18
CA ASP A 105 0.60 21.98 -11.64
C ASP A 105 1.11 20.74 -12.36
N ALA A 106 2.22 20.15 -11.91
CA ALA A 106 2.74 18.90 -12.43
C ALA A 106 1.79 17.73 -12.20
N VAL A 107 1.26 17.58 -10.98
CA VAL A 107 0.28 16.56 -10.61
C VAL A 107 -0.98 16.70 -11.46
N ARG A 108 -1.54 17.89 -11.59
CA ARG A 108 -2.75 18.12 -12.39
C ARG A 108 -2.55 17.86 -13.87
N ARG A 109 -1.39 18.25 -14.41
CA ARG A 109 -1.04 17.95 -15.80
C ARG A 109 -1.01 16.45 -16.01
N ARG A 110 -0.29 15.71 -15.14
CA ARG A 110 -0.18 14.27 -15.25
C ARG A 110 -1.52 13.57 -15.14
N LEU A 111 -2.36 13.97 -14.20
CA LEU A 111 -3.71 13.40 -14.04
C LEU A 111 -4.57 13.56 -15.29
N ARG A 112 -4.46 14.68 -16.01
CA ARG A 112 -5.20 14.90 -17.26
C ARG A 112 -4.70 14.07 -18.44
N GLU A 113 -3.46 13.60 -18.38
CA GLU A 113 -2.85 12.73 -19.39
C GLU A 113 -3.24 11.25 -19.20
N LEU A 114 -3.61 10.89 -17.98
CA LEU A 114 -3.96 9.50 -17.65
C LEU A 114 -5.41 9.20 -18.04
N ARG A 115 -5.60 8.12 -18.80
CA ARG A 115 -6.91 7.68 -19.29
C ARG A 115 -7.83 7.18 -18.19
N GLU A 116 -7.24 6.71 -17.11
CA GLU A 116 -7.90 6.19 -15.93
C GLU A 116 -8.57 7.30 -15.11
N VAL A 117 -8.13 8.54 -15.29
CA VAL A 117 -8.66 9.71 -14.59
C VAL A 117 -9.79 10.33 -15.40
N ARG A 118 -11.01 10.28 -14.84
CA ARG A 118 -12.21 10.86 -15.46
C ARG A 118 -12.31 12.35 -15.22
N GLU A 119 -11.98 12.78 -14.04
CA GLU A 119 -12.12 14.17 -13.63
C GLU A 119 -11.08 14.57 -12.58
N VAL A 120 -10.62 15.82 -12.65
CA VAL A 120 -9.70 16.43 -11.69
C VAL A 120 -10.38 17.65 -11.09
N ARG A 121 -10.57 17.64 -9.76
CA ARG A 121 -11.20 18.71 -9.00
C ARG A 121 -10.27 19.27 -7.93
N ASP A 122 -10.52 20.50 -7.54
CA ASP A 122 -9.97 21.06 -6.31
C ASP A 122 -10.77 20.58 -5.10
N ALA A 123 -10.11 20.44 -3.96
CA ALA A 123 -10.84 20.22 -2.73
C ALA A 123 -11.60 21.50 -2.34
N GLU A 124 -12.90 21.46 -2.39
CA GLU A 124 -13.78 22.62 -2.17
C GLU A 124 -13.86 23.09 -0.72
N ALA A 125 -13.12 22.49 0.20
CA ALA A 125 -13.18 22.85 1.61
C ALA A 125 -12.21 24.02 1.90
N PRO A 126 -12.64 25.03 2.67
CA PRO A 126 -11.75 26.11 3.11
C PRO A 126 -10.54 25.56 3.84
N GLY A 127 -9.34 26.04 3.48
CA GLY A 127 -8.06 25.57 4.02
C GLY A 127 -7.48 24.32 3.35
N ARG A 128 -8.06 23.85 2.25
CA ARG A 128 -7.57 22.71 1.47
C ARG A 128 -6.97 23.08 0.10
N ASP A 129 -6.43 24.29 -0.02
CA ASP A 129 -5.83 24.78 -1.26
C ASP A 129 -4.69 23.91 -1.81
N GLY A 130 -4.08 23.11 -0.92
CA GLY A 130 -3.01 22.16 -1.25
C GLY A 130 -3.47 20.76 -1.62
N VAL A 131 -4.74 20.56 -1.97
CA VAL A 131 -5.32 19.23 -2.22
C VAL A 131 -6.03 19.19 -3.57
N THR A 132 -5.74 18.17 -4.36
CA THR A 132 -6.42 17.86 -5.62
C THR A 132 -7.12 16.51 -5.50
N ILE A 133 -8.32 16.43 -6.04
CA ILE A 133 -9.13 15.19 -6.07
C ILE A 133 -9.15 14.67 -7.49
N ALA A 134 -8.76 13.41 -7.66
CA ALA A 134 -8.88 12.68 -8.91
C ALA A 134 -10.04 11.68 -8.80
N LEU A 135 -10.94 11.70 -9.76
CA LEU A 135 -11.97 10.68 -9.96
C LEU A 135 -11.48 9.71 -11.03
N LEU A 136 -11.47 8.44 -10.70
CA LEU A 136 -10.93 7.36 -11.53
C LEU A 136 -12.04 6.61 -12.28
#